data_83f399a98a1dfc653ea0c4cd5a2a939c
#
_entry.id   83f399a98a1dfc653ea0c4cd5a2a939c
#
_cell.length_a   1.000
_cell.length_b   1.000
_cell.length_c   1.000
_cell.angle_alpha   90.00
_cell.angle_beta   90.00
_cell.angle_gamma   90.00
#
_symmetry.space_group_name_H-M   'P 1'
#
loop_
_entity.id
_entity.type
_entity.pdbx_description
1 polymer ?
#
loop_
_entity_poly.entity_id
_entity_poly.type
_entity_poly.pdbx_seq_one_letter_code
_entity_poly.pdbx_strand_id
1 'polypeptide(L)'
;MTQDIADLGARLRAIRKSNNWKISDVSRMTGLAISTISKVENGHMSLTYDKLMQVVKGLSIDLVDIFSNPAMSEAPARAMVTARRSVGREDNSYEIDARFYNYRYLNTDLAQKAIIPILGETTAKSIEEFGDMIRHEGEEFLYVLEGNLLVYTEFYNPVRLTVGESLYIDSTMGHAYIAVDCEKAKFLCACTKDDRSLLIEKAQSEEGDTPMGNDRAHAPAVKGGRRIGNGGTRKTSGAAGPRRRSIGKG
;
A
#
# COMPACT_ATOMS: atom_id res chain seq x y z
N MET A 1 19.44 22.89 2.39
CA MET A 1 18.91 21.57 2.03
C MET A 1 19.13 20.48 3.09
N THR A 2 19.91 20.71 4.13
CA THR A 2 20.07 19.79 5.29
C THR A 2 19.04 20.03 6.41
N GLN A 3 18.11 20.97 6.22
CA GLN A 3 17.17 21.40 7.26
C GLN A 3 16.01 20.40 7.45
N ASP A 4 15.60 19.71 6.39
CA ASP A 4 14.41 18.86 6.42
C ASP A 4 14.60 17.51 7.14
N ILE A 5 15.78 16.89 7.02
CA ILE A 5 16.10 15.62 7.72
C ILE A 5 16.21 15.87 9.24
N ALA A 6 16.86 16.97 9.62
CA ALA A 6 16.98 17.36 11.03
C ALA A 6 15.60 17.71 11.63
N ASP A 7 14.70 18.27 10.83
CA ASP A 7 13.35 18.67 11.24
C ASP A 7 12.45 17.43 11.48
N LEU A 8 12.43 16.44 10.59
CA LEU A 8 11.71 15.18 10.78
C LEU A 8 12.14 14.47 12.07
N GLY A 9 13.44 14.33 12.27
CA GLY A 9 14.00 13.69 13.46
C GLY A 9 13.66 14.45 14.74
N ALA A 10 13.75 15.78 14.72
CA ALA A 10 13.38 16.63 15.84
C ALA A 10 11.90 16.49 16.20
N ARG A 11 11.01 16.39 15.20
CA ARG A 11 9.56 16.20 15.37
C ARG A 11 9.25 14.83 15.98
N LEU A 12 9.82 13.76 15.45
CA LEU A 12 9.67 12.42 16.03
C LEU A 12 10.12 12.40 17.49
N ARG A 13 11.25 13.06 17.81
CA ARG A 13 11.73 13.20 19.17
C ARG A 13 10.76 14.00 20.05
N ALA A 14 10.14 15.06 19.51
CA ALA A 14 9.14 15.84 20.23
C ALA A 14 7.89 15.01 20.53
N ILE A 15 7.35 14.29 19.53
CA ILE A 15 6.21 13.37 19.69
C ILE A 15 6.54 12.30 20.75
N ARG A 16 7.70 11.68 20.67
CA ARG A 16 8.12 10.69 21.65
C ARG A 16 8.17 11.26 23.05
N LYS A 17 8.77 12.45 23.23
CA LYS A 17 8.90 13.11 24.55
C LYS A 17 7.57 13.57 25.11
N SER A 18 6.66 14.12 24.30
CA SER A 18 5.35 14.57 24.74
C SER A 18 4.49 13.41 25.26
N ASN A 19 4.70 12.20 24.74
CA ASN A 19 4.06 10.99 25.17
C ASN A 19 4.82 10.24 26.30
N ASN A 20 5.94 10.81 26.80
CA ASN A 20 6.80 10.20 27.82
C ASN A 20 7.36 8.81 27.43
N TRP A 21 7.51 8.52 26.13
CA TRP A 21 8.07 7.27 25.64
C TRP A 21 9.61 7.28 25.66
N LYS A 22 10.19 6.13 26.01
CA LYS A 22 11.61 5.87 25.80
C LYS A 22 11.86 5.48 24.34
N ILE A 23 13.09 5.58 23.85
CA ILE A 23 13.45 5.09 22.51
C ILE A 23 13.14 3.60 22.36
N SER A 24 13.33 2.81 23.42
CA SER A 24 12.95 1.40 23.47
C SER A 24 11.45 1.14 23.27
N ASP A 25 10.60 2.04 23.74
CA ASP A 25 9.15 1.92 23.59
C ASP A 25 8.78 2.19 22.12
N VAL A 26 9.34 3.24 21.52
CA VAL A 26 9.17 3.53 20.09
C VAL A 26 9.69 2.37 19.24
N SER A 27 10.86 1.81 19.57
CA SER A 27 11.39 0.62 18.88
C SER A 27 10.41 -0.56 18.90
N ARG A 28 9.84 -0.85 20.06
CA ARG A 28 8.85 -1.93 20.23
C ARG A 28 7.55 -1.67 19.46
N MET A 29 7.04 -0.44 19.51
CA MET A 29 5.79 -0.06 18.83
C MET A 29 5.93 -0.02 17.30
N THR A 30 7.07 0.43 16.83
CA THR A 30 7.32 0.59 15.38
C THR A 30 8.04 -0.58 14.73
N GLY A 31 8.67 -1.47 15.51
CA GLY A 31 9.54 -2.54 15.01
C GLY A 31 10.89 -2.05 14.46
N LEU A 32 11.18 -0.74 14.49
CA LEU A 32 12.46 -0.19 14.07
C LEU A 32 13.54 -0.41 15.15
N ALA A 33 14.78 -0.66 14.73
CA ALA A 33 15.90 -0.79 15.66
C ALA A 33 16.13 0.51 16.45
N ILE A 34 16.51 0.40 17.72
CA ILE A 34 16.84 1.54 18.60
C ILE A 34 17.88 2.45 17.94
N SER A 35 18.90 1.86 17.30
CA SER A 35 19.95 2.60 16.59
C SER A 35 19.40 3.42 15.41
N THR A 36 18.42 2.90 14.69
CA THR A 36 17.74 3.59 13.58
C THR A 36 16.97 4.80 14.11
N ILE A 37 16.14 4.62 15.14
CA ILE A 37 15.37 5.70 15.75
C ILE A 37 16.31 6.79 16.28
N SER A 38 17.38 6.40 16.97
CA SER A 38 18.37 7.34 17.48
C SER A 38 19.06 8.16 16.37
N LYS A 39 19.43 7.51 15.25
CA LYS A 39 20.03 8.20 14.11
C LYS A 39 19.06 9.18 13.45
N VAL A 40 17.79 8.78 13.31
CA VAL A 40 16.74 9.64 12.75
C VAL A 40 16.48 10.84 13.65
N GLU A 41 16.27 10.63 14.96
CA GLU A 41 16.01 11.72 15.92
C GLU A 41 17.17 12.72 16.05
N ASN A 42 18.37 12.31 15.69
CA ASN A 42 19.55 13.18 15.69
C ASN A 42 19.91 13.73 14.28
N GLY A 43 19.06 13.52 13.28
CA GLY A 43 19.26 14.02 11.92
C GLY A 43 20.39 13.34 11.14
N HIS A 44 20.86 12.17 11.61
CA HIS A 44 21.93 11.42 10.95
C HIS A 44 21.42 10.44 9.89
N MET A 45 20.12 10.26 9.78
CA MET A 45 19.48 9.36 8.82
C MET A 45 18.09 9.85 8.48
N SER A 46 17.73 9.79 7.20
CA SER A 46 16.38 9.94 6.70
C SER A 46 15.61 8.62 6.80
N LEU A 47 14.28 8.70 6.86
CA LEU A 47 13.41 7.54 6.74
C LEU A 47 12.99 7.36 5.28
N THR A 48 13.07 6.13 4.79
CA THR A 48 12.38 5.73 3.57
C THR A 48 10.87 5.74 3.79
N TYR A 49 10.08 5.76 2.72
CA TYR A 49 8.62 5.82 2.82
C TYR A 49 8.04 4.69 3.67
N ASP A 50 8.49 3.46 3.44
CA ASP A 50 8.10 2.27 4.21
C ASP A 50 8.36 2.42 5.71
N LYS A 51 9.56 2.90 6.09
CA LYS A 51 9.91 3.14 7.49
C LYS A 51 9.12 4.29 8.10
N LEU A 52 8.83 5.33 7.32
CA LEU A 52 7.98 6.42 7.77
C LEU A 52 6.55 5.92 8.04
N MET A 53 5.97 5.11 7.13
CA MET A 53 4.65 4.51 7.33
C MET A 53 4.65 3.53 8.51
N GLN A 54 5.72 2.78 8.71
CA GLN A 54 5.91 1.92 9.87
C GLN A 54 5.89 2.72 11.19
N VAL A 55 6.51 3.90 11.23
CA VAL A 55 6.45 4.82 12.37
C VAL A 55 5.05 5.35 12.59
N VAL A 56 4.38 5.86 11.55
CA VAL A 56 3.01 6.38 11.59
C VAL A 56 2.05 5.34 12.17
N LYS A 57 2.10 4.13 11.64
CA LYS A 57 1.27 3.01 12.09
C LYS A 57 1.61 2.60 13.53
N GLY A 58 2.88 2.36 13.81
CA GLY A 58 3.34 1.87 15.13
C GLY A 58 3.05 2.83 16.27
N LEU A 59 3.12 4.15 16.02
CA LEU A 59 2.80 5.17 17.00
C LEU A 59 1.33 5.60 17.00
N SER A 60 0.52 5.09 16.07
CA SER A 60 -0.90 5.47 15.87
C SER A 60 -1.08 6.99 15.71
N ILE A 61 -0.17 7.62 14.97
CA ILE A 61 -0.19 9.05 14.65
C ILE A 61 -0.56 9.28 13.18
N ASP A 62 -0.98 10.49 12.82
CA ASP A 62 -1.19 10.82 11.41
C ASP A 62 0.12 11.35 10.79
N LEU A 63 0.26 11.16 9.47
CA LEU A 63 1.40 11.69 8.71
C LEU A 63 1.50 13.23 8.85
N VAL A 64 0.35 13.91 8.97
CA VAL A 64 0.28 15.34 9.24
C VAL A 64 0.93 15.71 10.57
N ASP A 65 0.80 14.87 11.61
CA ASP A 65 1.40 15.15 12.92
C ASP A 65 2.94 15.16 12.83
N ILE A 66 3.50 14.40 11.89
CA ILE A 66 4.94 14.39 11.60
C ILE A 66 5.35 15.62 10.79
N PHE A 67 4.53 16.08 9.85
CA PHE A 67 4.87 17.16 8.91
C PHE A 67 4.41 18.54 9.37
N SER A 68 3.43 18.65 10.28
CA SER A 68 2.93 19.94 10.76
C SER A 68 3.82 20.54 11.84
N ASN A 69 3.98 21.85 11.80
CA ASN A 69 4.69 22.59 12.84
C ASN A 69 3.86 22.54 14.16
N PRO A 70 4.43 22.11 15.29
CA PRO A 70 3.70 22.03 16.57
C PRO A 70 3.13 23.40 17.03
N ALA A 71 3.65 24.52 16.53
CA ALA A 71 3.10 25.85 16.81
C ALA A 71 1.75 26.14 16.13
N MET A 72 1.29 25.31 15.21
CA MET A 72 0.00 25.44 14.51
C MET A 72 -1.01 24.34 14.89
N SER A 73 -0.70 23.50 15.85
CA SER A 73 -1.52 22.33 16.23
C SER A 73 -2.54 22.62 17.34
N GLU A 74 -3.11 23.80 17.40
CA GLU A 74 -4.38 24.03 18.12
C GLU A 74 -5.57 23.74 17.19
N ALA A 75 -5.67 22.54 16.65
CA ALA A 75 -6.88 22.13 15.96
C ALA A 75 -7.87 21.55 16.99
N PRO A 76 -9.09 22.09 17.09
CA PRO A 76 -10.14 21.51 17.93
C PRO A 76 -10.43 20.07 17.50
N ALA A 77 -10.94 19.26 18.44
CA ALA A 77 -11.30 17.86 18.24
C ALA A 77 -11.92 17.63 16.85
N ARG A 78 -11.29 16.75 16.07
CA ARG A 78 -11.56 16.49 14.65
C ARG A 78 -13.01 16.13 14.42
N ALA A 79 -13.86 17.14 14.14
CA ALA A 79 -15.15 16.88 13.54
C ALA A 79 -14.89 16.20 12.17
N MET A 80 -15.63 15.13 11.86
CA MET A 80 -15.58 14.52 10.52
C MET A 80 -16.07 15.55 9.51
N VAL A 81 -15.14 16.32 8.97
CA VAL A 81 -15.43 17.30 7.92
C VAL A 81 -15.51 16.55 6.60
N THR A 82 -16.70 16.47 6.03
CA THR A 82 -16.92 16.02 4.64
C THR A 82 -16.56 17.15 3.66
N ALA A 83 -16.36 16.84 2.39
CA ALA A 83 -16.03 17.81 1.33
C ALA A 83 -14.72 18.58 1.58
N ARG A 84 -13.68 17.91 2.06
CA ARG A 84 -12.36 18.48 2.30
C ARG A 84 -11.63 18.82 1.00
N ARG A 85 -10.88 19.91 1.00
CA ARG A 85 -10.05 20.34 -0.12
C ARG A 85 -8.71 20.86 0.41
N SER A 86 -7.63 20.46 -0.22
CA SER A 86 -6.32 21.07 -0.11
C SER A 86 -5.80 21.44 -1.50
N VAL A 87 -5.05 22.51 -1.61
CA VAL A 87 -4.37 22.92 -2.84
C VAL A 87 -2.87 22.74 -2.62
N GLY A 88 -2.26 21.80 -3.35
CA GLY A 88 -0.84 21.53 -3.25
C GLY A 88 -0.01 22.78 -3.64
N ARG A 89 0.85 23.22 -2.74
CA ARG A 89 1.83 24.30 -2.93
C ARG A 89 3.14 23.91 -2.25
N GLU A 90 4.16 24.70 -2.44
CA GLU A 90 5.47 24.46 -1.81
C GLU A 90 5.41 24.50 -0.28
N ASP A 91 4.63 25.43 0.28
CA ASP A 91 4.47 25.65 1.71
C ASP A 91 3.66 24.55 2.44
N ASN A 92 2.85 23.76 1.71
CA ASN A 92 2.10 22.63 2.25
C ASN A 92 2.55 21.28 1.65
N SER A 93 3.79 21.21 1.24
CA SER A 93 4.50 19.98 0.86
C SER A 93 5.63 19.71 1.83
N TYR A 94 6.02 18.45 1.93
CA TYR A 94 7.15 18.04 2.75
C TYR A 94 8.12 17.18 1.94
N GLU A 95 9.40 17.55 1.94
CA GLU A 95 10.42 16.90 1.13
C GLU A 95 11.33 16.03 2.00
N ILE A 96 11.55 14.80 1.58
CA ILE A 96 12.54 13.89 2.17
C ILE A 96 13.59 13.63 1.11
N ASP A 97 14.76 14.15 1.32
CA ASP A 97 15.93 13.96 0.47
C ASP A 97 16.79 12.82 1.02
N ALA A 98 17.01 11.81 0.19
CA ALA A 98 17.89 10.69 0.46
C ALA A 98 18.95 10.60 -0.64
N ARG A 99 19.98 9.77 -0.44
CA ARG A 99 21.17 9.73 -1.30
C ARG A 99 20.87 9.58 -2.80
N PHE A 100 19.88 8.76 -3.16
CA PHE A 100 19.56 8.40 -4.53
C PHE A 100 18.10 8.65 -4.92
N TYR A 101 17.27 9.13 -3.99
CA TYR A 101 15.87 9.45 -4.25
C TYR A 101 15.42 10.61 -3.37
N ASN A 102 14.53 11.40 -3.93
CA ASN A 102 13.85 12.49 -3.27
C ASN A 102 12.36 12.27 -3.35
N TYR A 103 11.67 12.38 -2.22
CA TYR A 103 10.21 12.28 -2.13
C TYR A 103 9.62 13.56 -1.58
N ARG A 104 8.75 14.19 -2.38
CA ARG A 104 7.96 15.33 -1.94
C ARG A 104 6.53 14.86 -1.67
N TYR A 105 6.14 14.85 -0.41
CA TYR A 105 4.79 14.57 0.04
C TYR A 105 3.91 15.78 -0.20
N LEU A 106 2.83 15.63 -0.98
CA LEU A 106 1.96 16.72 -1.35
C LEU A 106 0.77 16.83 -0.39
N ASN A 107 0.22 18.07 -0.25
CA ASN A 107 -0.97 18.34 0.55
C ASN A 107 -0.86 17.86 2.00
N THR A 108 0.26 18.15 2.64
CA THR A 108 0.57 17.68 4.01
C THR A 108 -0.26 18.36 5.10
N ASP A 109 -1.00 19.41 4.74
CA ASP A 109 -1.99 20.08 5.58
C ASP A 109 -3.30 19.29 5.76
N LEU A 110 -3.57 18.27 4.93
CA LEU A 110 -4.77 17.46 4.98
C LEU A 110 -4.55 16.17 5.74
N ALA A 111 -5.12 16.06 6.95
CA ALA A 111 -5.09 14.84 7.76
C ALA A 111 -6.01 13.73 7.21
N GLN A 112 -5.78 12.49 7.61
CA GLN A 112 -6.64 11.32 7.30
C GLN A 112 -6.93 11.18 5.80
N LYS A 113 -5.92 11.34 4.95
CA LYS A 113 -6.04 11.08 3.52
C LYS A 113 -6.12 9.57 3.27
N ALA A 114 -7.02 9.13 2.40
CA ALA A 114 -7.05 7.76 1.90
C ALA A 114 -5.92 7.52 0.88
N ILE A 115 -5.54 8.57 0.14
CA ILE A 115 -4.46 8.55 -0.85
C ILE A 115 -3.35 9.49 -0.38
N ILE A 116 -2.12 9.04 -0.46
CA ILE A 116 -0.90 9.83 -0.18
C ILE A 116 -0.25 10.15 -1.52
N PRO A 117 -0.42 11.37 -2.06
CA PRO A 117 0.24 11.76 -3.29
C PRO A 117 1.69 12.16 -3.00
N ILE A 118 2.62 11.63 -3.79
CA ILE A 118 4.07 11.82 -3.65
C ILE A 118 4.65 12.13 -5.02
N LEU A 119 5.42 13.20 -5.12
CA LEU A 119 6.28 13.44 -6.25
C LEU A 119 7.64 12.81 -5.94
N GLY A 120 8.00 11.75 -6.68
CA GLY A 120 9.25 11.04 -6.53
C GLY A 120 10.27 11.47 -7.58
N GLU A 121 11.53 11.51 -7.19
CA GLU A 121 12.68 11.63 -8.08
C GLU A 121 13.71 10.58 -7.69
N THR A 122 14.24 9.83 -8.65
CA THR A 122 15.34 8.89 -8.42
C THR A 122 16.53 9.21 -9.32
N THR A 123 17.73 9.10 -8.75
CA THR A 123 19.02 9.18 -9.45
C THR A 123 19.77 7.84 -9.40
N ALA A 124 19.26 6.83 -8.70
CA ALA A 124 19.83 5.49 -8.64
C ALA A 124 19.95 4.89 -10.04
N LYS A 125 21.12 4.31 -10.37
CA LYS A 125 21.42 3.71 -11.68
C LYS A 125 21.36 2.19 -11.66
N SER A 126 21.31 1.60 -10.48
CA SER A 126 21.22 0.16 -10.30
C SER A 126 20.45 -0.19 -9.03
N ILE A 127 20.06 -1.45 -8.93
CA ILE A 127 19.35 -1.96 -7.73
C ILE A 127 20.27 -1.92 -6.50
N GLU A 128 21.58 -2.06 -6.69
CA GLU A 128 22.58 -1.99 -5.62
C GLU A 128 22.71 -0.56 -5.06
N GLU A 129 22.59 0.46 -5.91
CA GLU A 129 22.56 1.87 -5.48
C GLU A 129 21.27 2.22 -4.77
N PHE A 130 20.14 1.65 -5.23
CA PHE A 130 18.84 1.83 -4.58
C PHE A 130 18.84 1.20 -3.18
N GLY A 131 19.42 0.01 -3.05
CA GLY A 131 19.50 -0.76 -1.81
C GLY A 131 18.33 -1.71 -1.63
N ASP A 132 17.79 -1.77 -0.40
CA ASP A 132 16.68 -2.66 -0.09
C ASP A 132 15.40 -2.22 -0.81
N MET A 133 14.67 -3.19 -1.38
CA MET A 133 13.37 -2.93 -1.97
C MET A 133 12.39 -2.39 -0.93
N ILE A 134 11.65 -1.36 -1.30
CA ILE A 134 10.60 -0.77 -0.48
C ILE A 134 9.40 -1.74 -0.43
N ARG A 135 8.76 -1.82 0.74
CA ARG A 135 7.51 -2.55 0.97
C ARG A 135 6.64 -1.75 1.92
N HIS A 136 5.38 -1.58 1.58
CA HIS A 136 4.42 -0.98 2.49
C HIS A 136 3.02 -1.55 2.24
N GLU A 137 2.13 -1.40 3.20
CA GLU A 137 0.73 -1.81 3.03
C GLU A 137 0.02 -0.91 2.03
N GLY A 138 -0.98 -1.47 1.36
CA GLY A 138 -1.80 -0.78 0.38
C GLY A 138 -1.35 -1.00 -1.06
N GLU A 139 -1.79 -0.11 -1.91
CA GLU A 139 -1.58 -0.15 -3.35
C GLU A 139 -0.91 1.14 -3.79
N GLU A 140 -0.15 1.07 -4.87
CA GLU A 140 0.54 2.22 -5.43
C GLU A 140 0.24 2.33 -6.93
N PHE A 141 -0.16 3.52 -7.33
CA PHE A 141 -0.20 3.96 -8.72
C PHE A 141 0.97 4.89 -8.99
N LEU A 142 1.72 4.63 -10.04
CA LEU A 142 2.86 5.43 -10.48
C LEU A 142 2.66 5.92 -11.91
N TYR A 143 3.04 7.18 -12.19
CA TYR A 143 3.00 7.80 -13.50
C TYR A 143 4.30 8.56 -13.77
N VAL A 144 4.98 8.25 -14.87
CA VAL A 144 6.28 8.87 -15.22
C VAL A 144 6.10 10.26 -15.80
N LEU A 145 6.79 11.25 -15.22
CA LEU A 145 6.75 12.66 -15.60
C LEU A 145 8.00 13.11 -16.38
N GLU A 146 9.18 12.55 -16.04
CA GLU A 146 10.47 12.91 -16.65
C GLU A 146 11.41 11.72 -16.66
N GLY A 147 12.21 11.57 -17.72
CA GLY A 147 13.21 10.51 -17.84
C GLY A 147 12.62 9.14 -18.14
N ASN A 148 13.40 8.10 -17.88
CA ASN A 148 12.99 6.71 -18.02
C ASN A 148 13.17 5.99 -16.69
N LEU A 149 12.16 5.27 -16.28
CA LEU A 149 12.12 4.57 -15.02
C LEU A 149 12.14 3.06 -15.26
N LEU A 150 13.10 2.35 -14.67
CA LEU A 150 13.10 0.90 -14.62
C LEU A 150 12.57 0.48 -13.25
N VAL A 151 11.42 -0.17 -13.22
CA VAL A 151 10.77 -0.62 -12.00
C VAL A 151 11.08 -2.09 -11.79
N TYR A 152 11.74 -2.38 -10.67
CA TYR A 152 11.91 -3.73 -10.16
C TYR A 152 10.78 -4.08 -9.22
N THR A 153 10.26 -5.28 -9.34
CA THR A 153 9.29 -5.84 -8.42
C THR A 153 9.68 -7.28 -8.08
N GLU A 154 9.31 -7.74 -6.88
CA GLU A 154 9.76 -9.03 -6.35
C GLU A 154 9.33 -10.23 -7.19
N PHE A 155 8.12 -10.17 -7.79
CA PHE A 155 7.51 -11.33 -8.45
C PHE A 155 7.46 -11.23 -9.98
N TYR A 156 7.87 -10.10 -10.55
CA TYR A 156 7.82 -9.87 -11.99
C TYR A 156 9.18 -9.44 -12.53
N ASN A 157 9.39 -9.66 -13.83
CA ASN A 157 10.55 -9.09 -14.49
C ASN A 157 10.51 -7.55 -14.45
N PRO A 158 11.67 -6.90 -14.33
CA PRO A 158 11.74 -5.44 -14.35
C PRO A 158 11.04 -4.87 -15.59
N VAL A 159 10.28 -3.81 -15.41
CA VAL A 159 9.58 -3.11 -16.47
C VAL A 159 10.14 -1.71 -16.64
N ARG A 160 10.43 -1.34 -17.89
CA ARG A 160 10.83 0.02 -18.25
C ARG A 160 9.59 0.83 -18.59
N LEU A 161 9.50 2.01 -17.98
CA LEU A 161 8.47 3.01 -18.22
C LEU A 161 9.11 4.29 -18.74
N THR A 162 8.47 4.92 -19.72
CA THR A 162 8.84 6.22 -20.26
C THR A 162 7.80 7.27 -19.88
N VAL A 163 8.09 8.54 -20.19
CA VAL A 163 7.17 9.64 -19.90
C VAL A 163 5.78 9.37 -20.46
N GLY A 164 4.75 9.51 -19.61
CA GLY A 164 3.35 9.25 -19.96
C GLY A 164 2.89 7.82 -19.67
N GLU A 165 3.79 6.91 -19.31
CA GLU A 165 3.43 5.55 -18.94
C GLU A 165 3.23 5.42 -17.43
N SER A 166 2.47 4.42 -17.02
CA SER A 166 2.08 4.20 -15.65
C SER A 166 2.20 2.74 -15.24
N LEU A 167 2.29 2.52 -13.93
CA LEU A 167 2.27 1.21 -13.30
C LEU A 167 1.32 1.24 -12.12
N TYR A 168 0.68 0.11 -11.87
CA TYR A 168 -0.11 -0.14 -10.66
C TYR A 168 0.37 -1.42 -10.00
N ILE A 169 0.65 -1.37 -8.72
CA ILE A 169 1.16 -2.52 -7.94
C ILE A 169 0.46 -2.65 -6.58
N ASP A 170 0.43 -3.87 -6.08
CA ASP A 170 0.27 -4.15 -4.65
C ASP A 170 1.62 -3.87 -3.98
N SER A 171 1.65 -2.85 -3.12
CA SER A 171 2.89 -2.34 -2.52
C SER A 171 3.44 -3.22 -1.38
N THR A 172 2.71 -4.29 -1.01
CA THR A 172 3.25 -5.33 -0.12
C THR A 172 4.34 -6.15 -0.81
N MET A 173 4.33 -6.16 -2.15
CA MET A 173 5.39 -6.69 -2.99
C MET A 173 6.59 -5.74 -2.97
N GLY A 174 7.80 -6.27 -2.75
CA GLY A 174 9.03 -5.49 -2.83
C GLY A 174 9.18 -4.81 -4.18
N HIS A 175 9.49 -3.51 -4.15
CA HIS A 175 9.67 -2.71 -5.36
C HIS A 175 10.81 -1.69 -5.24
N ALA A 176 11.40 -1.30 -6.39
CA ALA A 176 12.46 -0.31 -6.48
C ALA A 176 12.40 0.44 -7.81
N TYR A 177 12.88 1.69 -7.81
CA TYR A 177 12.79 2.65 -8.90
C TYR A 177 14.18 3.12 -9.33
N ILE A 178 14.57 2.84 -10.56
CA ILE A 178 15.91 3.09 -11.11
C ILE A 178 15.80 4.02 -12.31
N ALA A 179 16.64 5.06 -12.36
CA ALA A 179 16.76 5.94 -13.53
C ALA A 179 17.66 5.26 -14.58
N VAL A 180 17.09 4.95 -15.75
CA VAL A 180 17.80 4.25 -16.83
C VAL A 180 17.88 5.15 -18.09
N ASP A 181 19.06 5.19 -18.73
CA ASP A 181 19.35 6.02 -19.90
C ASP A 181 18.99 7.52 -19.72
N CYS A 182 19.04 8.02 -18.49
CA CYS A 182 18.81 9.41 -18.12
C CYS A 182 19.57 9.74 -16.83
N GLU A 183 19.78 11.01 -16.52
CA GLU A 183 20.44 11.43 -15.29
C GLU A 183 19.55 11.17 -14.07
N LYS A 184 18.26 11.44 -14.22
CA LYS A 184 17.23 11.24 -13.20
C LYS A 184 15.90 10.89 -13.82
N ALA A 185 15.03 10.26 -13.08
CA ALA A 185 13.63 10.04 -13.45
C ALA A 185 12.71 10.63 -12.39
N LYS A 186 11.64 11.32 -12.84
CA LYS A 186 10.58 11.85 -11.98
C LYS A 186 9.26 11.15 -12.24
N PHE A 187 8.51 10.92 -11.20
CA PHE A 187 7.24 10.24 -11.26
C PHE A 187 6.29 10.74 -10.18
N LEU A 188 5.00 10.64 -10.45
CA LEU A 188 3.95 10.85 -9.45
C LEU A 188 3.53 9.49 -8.92
N CYS A 189 3.59 9.31 -7.61
CA CYS A 189 3.00 8.17 -6.91
C CYS A 189 1.72 8.59 -6.20
N ALA A 190 0.76 7.68 -6.16
CA ALA A 190 -0.43 7.76 -5.34
C ALA A 190 -0.53 6.45 -4.54
N CYS A 191 -0.10 6.49 -3.29
CA CYS A 191 -0.12 5.34 -2.40
C CYS A 191 -1.40 5.34 -1.57
N THR A 192 -2.09 4.20 -1.46
CA THR A 192 -3.22 4.06 -0.55
C THR A 192 -2.76 3.68 0.84
N LYS A 193 -3.54 4.05 1.86
CA LYS A 193 -3.44 3.43 3.17
C LYS A 193 -4.24 2.13 3.12
N ASP A 194 -3.66 1.02 3.55
CA ASP A 194 -4.43 -0.23 3.61
C ASP A 194 -5.46 -0.15 4.74
N ASP A 195 -6.72 -0.11 4.36
CA ASP A 195 -7.87 -0.20 5.25
C ASP A 195 -8.57 -1.57 5.09
N ARG A 196 -7.87 -2.55 4.47
CA ARG A 196 -8.39 -3.92 4.29
C ARG A 196 -8.71 -4.60 5.62
N SER A 197 -8.04 -4.22 6.71
CA SER A 197 -8.39 -4.66 8.05
C SER A 197 -9.83 -4.32 8.43
N LEU A 198 -10.31 -3.13 8.06
CA LEU A 198 -11.71 -2.72 8.28
C LEU A 198 -12.71 -3.49 7.40
N LEU A 199 -12.29 -3.88 6.18
CA LEU A 199 -13.13 -4.69 5.30
C LEU A 199 -13.23 -6.13 5.77
N ILE A 200 -12.14 -6.69 6.31
CA ILE A 200 -12.11 -8.04 6.88
C ILE A 200 -12.93 -8.07 8.19
N GLU A 201 -12.80 -7.07 9.05
CA GLU A 201 -13.63 -6.96 10.27
C GLU A 201 -15.11 -6.79 9.95
N LYS A 202 -15.46 -5.99 8.93
CA LYS A 202 -16.86 -5.87 8.46
C LYS A 202 -17.38 -7.18 7.88
N ALA A 203 -16.62 -7.88 7.05
CA ALA A 203 -17.02 -9.17 6.50
C ALA A 203 -17.23 -10.22 7.60
N GLN A 204 -16.36 -10.25 8.61
CA GLN A 204 -16.48 -11.16 9.75
C GLN A 204 -17.63 -10.80 10.69
N SER A 205 -17.98 -9.51 10.82
CA SER A 205 -19.14 -9.08 11.60
C SER A 205 -20.48 -9.36 10.91
N GLU A 206 -20.51 -9.37 9.56
CA GLU A 206 -21.70 -9.71 8.78
C GLU A 206 -21.96 -11.23 8.72
N GLU A 207 -20.92 -12.08 8.80
CA GLU A 207 -21.08 -13.54 8.89
C GLU A 207 -21.54 -14.03 10.27
N GLY A 208 -21.38 -13.21 11.33
CA GLY A 208 -21.75 -13.55 12.71
C GLY A 208 -23.22 -13.35 13.05
N ASP A 209 -24.03 -12.71 12.21
CA ASP A 209 -25.44 -12.34 12.52
C ASP A 209 -26.44 -13.09 11.63
N THR A 210 -26.20 -14.37 11.34
CA THR A 210 -27.23 -15.25 10.79
C THR A 210 -27.98 -15.87 11.97
N PRO A 211 -29.25 -15.49 12.23
CA PRO A 211 -30.03 -16.11 13.29
C PRO A 211 -30.27 -17.59 12.91
N MET A 212 -29.80 -18.47 13.75
CA MET A 212 -30.20 -19.89 13.70
C MET A 212 -31.72 -19.97 13.86
N GLY A 213 -32.39 -20.01 12.72
CA GLY A 213 -33.81 -20.29 12.65
C GLY A 213 -34.10 -21.67 13.21
N ASN A 214 -34.68 -21.69 14.40
CA ASN A 214 -35.16 -22.88 15.08
C ASN A 214 -36.52 -23.24 14.52
N ASP A 215 -36.59 -23.80 13.29
CA ASP A 215 -37.82 -24.35 12.72
C ASP A 215 -37.90 -25.87 12.98
N ARG A 216 -38.39 -26.18 14.17
CA ARG A 216 -39.08 -27.46 14.38
C ARG A 216 -40.51 -27.35 13.79
N ALA A 217 -40.68 -27.74 12.56
CA ALA A 217 -42.01 -27.94 12.00
C ALA A 217 -42.18 -29.40 11.56
N HIS A 218 -43.05 -30.06 12.27
CA HIS A 218 -43.85 -31.24 12.00
C HIS A 218 -43.80 -31.82 10.57
N ALA A 219 -43.37 -33.08 10.48
CA ALA A 219 -43.62 -33.93 9.34
C ALA A 219 -45.04 -34.51 9.41
N PRO A 220 -45.84 -34.44 8.33
CA PRO A 220 -47.06 -35.30 8.21
C PRO A 220 -46.70 -36.64 7.58
N ALA A 221 -47.13 -37.69 8.22
CA ALA A 221 -47.10 -39.07 7.75
C ALA A 221 -47.92 -39.23 6.47
N VAL A 222 -47.33 -39.81 5.40
CA VAL A 222 -48.08 -40.32 4.25
C VAL A 222 -47.87 -41.82 4.16
N LYS A 223 -48.98 -42.50 4.23
CA LYS A 223 -49.14 -43.93 4.07
C LYS A 223 -48.98 -44.36 2.59
N GLY A 224 -48.34 -45.46 2.45
CA GLY A 224 -48.41 -46.59 1.52
C GLY A 224 -48.97 -46.45 0.11
N GLY A 225 -48.28 -47.16 -0.79
CA GLY A 225 -48.98 -47.66 -1.97
C GLY A 225 -48.08 -47.96 -3.18
N ARG A 226 -47.74 -49.26 -3.27
CA ARG A 226 -47.59 -50.05 -4.50
C ARG A 226 -46.42 -49.92 -5.46
N ARG A 227 -45.68 -51.01 -5.50
CA ARG A 227 -44.83 -51.53 -6.57
C ARG A 227 -45.61 -51.72 -7.87
N ILE A 228 -44.99 -51.52 -9.02
CA ILE A 228 -44.96 -52.22 -10.30
C ILE A 228 -43.83 -51.58 -11.06
N GLY A 229 -42.81 -52.16 -11.63
CA GLY A 229 -42.63 -53.46 -12.29
C GLY A 229 -42.04 -53.15 -13.67
N ASN A 230 -40.83 -53.62 -13.94
CA ASN A 230 -40.36 -54.12 -15.23
C ASN A 230 -39.98 -53.12 -16.36
N GLY A 231 -38.75 -53.17 -16.82
CA GLY A 231 -38.37 -53.82 -18.05
C GLY A 231 -37.53 -52.99 -18.99
N GLY A 232 -36.38 -53.50 -19.36
CA GLY A 232 -35.96 -53.48 -20.73
C GLY A 232 -34.74 -52.64 -21.11
N THR A 233 -33.59 -53.17 -20.99
CA THR A 233 -32.52 -53.49 -21.98
C THR A 233 -32.48 -52.74 -23.33
N ARG A 234 -31.35 -52.24 -23.70
CA ARG A 234 -30.45 -52.50 -24.87
C ARG A 234 -29.71 -51.23 -25.28
N LYS A 235 -28.35 -51.26 -25.21
CA LYS A 235 -27.33 -51.55 -26.26
C LYS A 235 -27.57 -50.77 -27.57
N THR A 236 -26.58 -49.96 -28.03
CA THR A 236 -25.40 -50.21 -28.86
C THR A 236 -24.80 -48.86 -29.31
N SER A 237 -23.55 -48.63 -29.19
CA SER A 237 -22.43 -48.75 -30.17
C SER A 237 -22.38 -47.67 -31.26
N GLY A 238 -21.16 -47.14 -31.45
CA GLY A 238 -20.63 -46.60 -32.70
C GLY A 238 -19.78 -45.37 -32.48
N ALA A 239 -18.57 -45.48 -32.31
CA ALA A 239 -17.30 -45.35 -33.02
C ALA A 239 -17.36 -44.51 -34.32
N ALA A 240 -16.52 -43.47 -34.40
CA ALA A 240 -15.55 -43.22 -35.46
C ALA A 240 -14.95 -41.78 -35.34
N GLY A 241 -13.69 -41.64 -35.09
CA GLY A 241 -12.87 -40.56 -35.63
C GLY A 241 -12.45 -40.95 -37.05
N PRO A 242 -11.45 -40.39 -37.70
CA PRO A 242 -10.70 -39.15 -37.52
C PRO A 242 -10.61 -38.33 -38.84
N ARG A 243 -9.94 -37.17 -38.92
CA ARG A 243 -9.01 -36.83 -40.03
C ARG A 243 -8.27 -35.48 -39.82
N ARG A 244 -6.97 -35.63 -39.81
CA ARG A 244 -5.99 -34.58 -40.10
C ARG A 244 -6.16 -34.04 -41.55
N ARG A 245 -5.92 -32.73 -41.74
CA ARG A 245 -5.28 -32.23 -42.96
C ARG A 245 -4.37 -31.05 -42.59
N SER A 246 -3.12 -31.24 -42.92
CA SER A 246 -2.01 -30.30 -43.07
C SER A 246 -2.09 -29.61 -44.42
N ILE A 247 -1.15 -28.66 -44.60
CA ILE A 247 -0.73 -27.96 -45.82
C ILE A 247 -1.20 -26.49 -45.78
N GLY A 248 -0.38 -25.46 -45.97
CA GLY A 248 0.99 -25.33 -46.39
C GLY A 248 1.36 -23.83 -46.48
N LYS A 249 2.61 -23.64 -46.68
CA LYS A 249 3.37 -22.41 -46.87
C LYS A 249 2.77 -21.38 -47.83
N GLY A 250 3.02 -20.13 -47.55
CA GLY A 250 3.01 -18.95 -48.39
C GLY A 250 3.64 -17.81 -47.60
#